data_5b4b50c3916579e8a0e85018faea94a7
#
_entry.id   5b4b50c3916579e8a0e85018faea94a7
#
_cell.length_a   1.000
_cell.length_b   1.000
_cell.length_c   1.000
_cell.angle_alpha   90.00
_cell.angle_beta   90.00
_cell.angle_gamma   90.00
#
_symmetry.space_group_name_H-M   'P 1'
#
loop_
_entity.id
_entity.type
_entity.pdbx_description
1 polymer ?
#
loop_
_entity_poly.entity_id
_entity_poly.type
_entity_poly.pdbx_seq_one_letter_code
_entity_poly.pdbx_strand_id
1 'polypeptide(L)'
;MKQIGRSLATIFPKAEAIYSSPLIRCIETSEALAKAYGELGVETTDALRPAADTSEFRRLLSNAPARFAIFVGHEPNLTRIMLDLTQTKTDSPIALKKGGCYGVALEGSSGSLEWVLPPRVLRKLE
;
A
#
# COMPACT_ATOMS: atom_id res chain seq x y z
N MET A 1 3.71 -14.02 -4.31
CA MET A 1 3.68 -12.56 -4.56
C MET A 1 3.69 -12.18 -6.04
N LYS A 2 4.40 -12.91 -6.89
CA LYS A 2 4.38 -12.64 -8.34
C LYS A 2 2.97 -12.62 -8.93
N GLN A 3 2.16 -13.59 -8.58
CA GLN A 3 0.79 -13.72 -9.05
C GLN A 3 -0.07 -12.54 -8.57
N ILE A 4 0.08 -12.15 -7.31
CA ILE A 4 -0.64 -11.01 -6.73
C ILE A 4 -0.20 -9.71 -7.41
N GLY A 5 1.09 -9.58 -7.70
CA GLY A 5 1.61 -8.41 -8.41
C GLY A 5 1.00 -8.24 -9.79
N ARG A 6 0.88 -9.33 -10.54
CA ARG A 6 0.26 -9.28 -11.87
C ARG A 6 -1.21 -8.93 -11.80
N SER A 7 -1.92 -9.48 -10.81
CA SER A 7 -3.34 -9.15 -10.61
C SER A 7 -3.51 -7.69 -10.25
N LEU A 8 -2.67 -7.17 -9.35
CA LEU A 8 -2.72 -5.77 -8.94
C LEU A 8 -2.42 -4.84 -10.12
N ALA A 9 -1.45 -5.19 -10.95
CA ALA A 9 -1.13 -4.41 -12.15
C ALA A 9 -2.31 -4.35 -13.13
N THR A 10 -3.14 -5.38 -13.16
CA THR A 10 -4.36 -5.40 -13.98
C THR A 10 -5.44 -4.48 -13.40
N ILE A 11 -5.62 -4.48 -12.08
CA ILE A 11 -6.64 -3.69 -11.39
C ILE A 11 -6.23 -2.22 -11.28
N PHE A 12 -4.96 -1.98 -11.00
CA PHE A 12 -4.42 -0.65 -10.76
C PHE A 12 -3.18 -0.42 -11.64
N PRO A 13 -3.38 -0.28 -12.95
CA PRO A 13 -2.26 -0.20 -13.91
C PRO A 13 -1.53 1.14 -13.88
N LYS A 14 -2.09 2.17 -13.26
CA LYS A 14 -1.56 3.53 -13.33
C LYS A 14 -0.48 3.83 -12.28
N ALA A 15 -0.04 2.85 -11.48
CA ALA A 15 0.97 3.10 -10.46
C ALA A 15 2.25 3.66 -11.09
N GLU A 16 2.75 4.74 -10.50
CA GLU A 16 3.94 5.45 -10.98
C GLU A 16 5.14 5.22 -10.09
N ALA A 17 4.91 4.81 -8.84
CA ALA A 17 5.97 4.62 -7.86
C ALA A 17 5.56 3.58 -6.82
N ILE A 18 6.56 2.95 -6.23
CA ILE A 18 6.38 2.03 -5.12
C ILE A 18 7.23 2.53 -3.95
N TYR A 19 6.60 2.74 -2.81
CA TYR A 19 7.28 3.08 -1.57
C TYR A 19 7.23 1.88 -0.64
N SER A 20 8.33 1.55 -0.02
CA SER A 20 8.47 0.34 0.79
C SER A 20 9.07 0.61 2.15
N SER A 21 8.61 -0.14 3.15
CA SER A 21 9.37 -0.26 4.39
C SER A 21 10.78 -0.76 4.05
N PRO A 22 11.82 -0.32 4.77
CA PRO A 22 13.19 -0.80 4.53
C PRO A 22 13.45 -2.22 5.01
N LEU A 23 12.48 -2.88 5.66
CA LEU A 23 12.66 -4.25 6.12
C LEU A 23 12.64 -5.22 4.94
N ILE A 24 13.45 -6.27 5.05
CA ILE A 24 13.72 -7.21 3.95
C ILE A 24 12.46 -7.76 3.29
N ARG A 25 11.49 -8.21 4.09
CA ARG A 25 10.25 -8.79 3.55
C ARG A 25 9.49 -7.82 2.66
N CYS A 26 9.43 -6.55 3.06
CA CYS A 26 8.75 -5.54 2.27
C CYS A 26 9.52 -5.20 1.01
N ILE A 27 10.85 -5.17 1.08
CA ILE A 27 11.69 -4.94 -0.10
C ILE A 27 11.49 -6.05 -1.12
N GLU A 28 11.50 -7.30 -0.69
CA GLU A 28 11.26 -8.45 -1.58
C GLU A 28 9.90 -8.38 -2.25
N THR A 29 8.86 -8.05 -1.48
CA THR A 29 7.51 -7.86 -2.02
C THR A 29 7.48 -6.72 -3.03
N SER A 30 8.13 -5.60 -2.70
CA SER A 30 8.16 -4.43 -3.56
C SER A 30 8.90 -4.69 -4.86
N GLU A 31 10.00 -5.45 -4.82
CA GLU A 31 10.73 -5.82 -6.01
C GLU A 31 9.89 -6.72 -6.94
N ALA A 32 9.14 -7.66 -6.36
CA ALA A 32 8.22 -8.49 -7.13
C ALA A 32 7.12 -7.67 -7.79
N LEU A 33 6.57 -6.69 -7.07
CA LEU A 33 5.59 -5.76 -7.62
C LEU A 33 6.20 -4.90 -8.72
N ALA A 34 7.40 -4.39 -8.52
CA ALA A 34 8.10 -3.57 -9.51
C ALA A 34 8.22 -4.29 -10.84
N LYS A 35 8.54 -5.58 -10.82
CA LYS A 35 8.63 -6.40 -12.04
C LYS A 35 7.29 -6.51 -12.74
N ALA A 36 6.20 -6.69 -11.98
CA ALA A 36 4.86 -6.79 -12.55
C ALA A 36 4.44 -5.49 -13.25
N TYR A 37 5.00 -4.35 -12.82
CA TYR A 37 4.71 -3.03 -13.41
C TYR A 37 5.77 -2.58 -14.42
N GLY A 38 6.59 -3.49 -14.94
CA GLY A 38 7.60 -3.13 -15.93
C GLY A 38 8.79 -2.39 -15.34
N GLU A 39 9.27 -2.85 -14.19
CA GLU A 39 10.46 -2.31 -13.54
C GLU A 39 10.28 -0.89 -12.98
N LEU A 40 9.21 -0.68 -12.23
CA LEU A 40 9.02 0.57 -11.49
C LEU A 40 10.12 0.73 -10.43
N GLY A 41 10.51 1.97 -10.16
CA GLY A 41 11.42 2.26 -9.08
C GLY A 41 10.81 1.97 -7.71
N VAL A 42 11.62 1.44 -6.80
CA VAL A 42 11.21 1.20 -5.42
C VAL A 42 12.00 2.15 -4.53
N GLU A 43 11.30 2.96 -3.75
CA GLU A 43 11.92 3.87 -2.78
C GLU A 43 11.59 3.40 -1.37
N THR A 44 12.61 3.23 -0.52
CA THR A 44 12.39 2.85 0.88
C THR A 44 12.13 4.09 1.72
N THR A 45 11.32 3.93 2.76
CA THR A 45 11.00 5.02 3.67
C THR A 45 10.76 4.50 5.08
N ASP A 46 11.25 5.23 6.07
CA ASP A 46 11.02 4.92 7.47
C ASP A 46 9.56 5.13 7.89
N ALA A 47 8.80 5.89 7.11
CA ALA A 47 7.37 6.11 7.37
C ALA A 47 6.55 4.82 7.30
N LEU A 48 7.09 3.76 6.69
CA LEU A 48 6.42 2.46 6.57
C LEU A 48 7.01 1.39 7.50
N ARG A 49 7.90 1.76 8.41
CA ARG A 49 8.39 0.82 9.43
C ARG A 49 7.25 0.38 10.35
N PRO A 50 7.33 -0.81 10.96
CA PRO A 50 6.23 -1.32 11.80
C PRO A 50 5.80 -0.40 12.93
N ALA A 51 6.72 0.37 13.52
CA ALA A 51 6.43 1.26 14.63
C ALA A 51 6.28 2.72 14.23
N ALA A 52 6.21 3.02 12.93
CA ALA A 52 6.10 4.40 12.46
C ALA A 52 4.74 5.00 12.82
N ASP A 53 4.76 6.28 13.17
CA ASP A 53 3.55 7.04 13.44
C ASP A 53 2.86 7.39 12.11
N THR A 54 1.53 7.44 12.12
CA THR A 54 0.77 7.82 10.94
C THR A 54 1.10 9.23 10.44
N SER A 55 1.55 10.12 11.32
CA SER A 55 2.01 11.46 10.93
C SER A 55 3.20 11.41 9.98
N GLU A 56 4.06 10.42 10.11
CA GLU A 56 5.21 10.23 9.21
C GLU A 56 4.72 9.87 7.80
N PHE A 57 3.70 9.04 7.72
CA PHE A 57 3.10 8.66 6.43
C PHE A 57 2.43 9.87 5.77
N ARG A 58 1.73 10.70 6.53
CA ARG A 58 1.13 11.91 5.98
C ARG A 58 2.17 12.88 5.46
N ARG A 59 3.31 12.96 6.12
CA ARG A 59 4.43 13.78 5.66
C ARG A 59 4.99 13.23 4.35
N LEU A 60 5.11 11.91 4.25
CA LEU A 60 5.52 11.26 3.01
C LEU A 60 4.58 11.59 1.86
N LEU A 61 3.28 11.51 2.07
CA LEU A 61 2.29 11.83 1.06
C LEU A 61 2.40 13.28 0.60
N SER A 62 2.65 14.21 1.52
CA SER A 62 2.78 15.63 1.18
C SER A 62 3.97 15.91 0.28
N ASN A 63 5.01 15.09 0.37
CA ASN A 63 6.26 15.28 -0.38
C ASN A 63 6.38 14.36 -1.58
N ALA A 64 5.48 13.38 -1.73
CA ALA A 64 5.55 12.42 -2.82
C ALA A 64 5.07 13.07 -4.13
N PRO A 65 5.87 13.03 -5.19
CA PRO A 65 5.48 13.61 -6.47
C PRO A 65 4.51 12.73 -7.25
N ALA A 66 4.43 11.44 -6.94
CA ALA A 66 3.60 10.50 -7.66
C ALA A 66 2.12 10.71 -7.36
N ARG A 67 1.32 10.74 -8.41
CA ARG A 67 -0.14 10.84 -8.28
C ARG A 67 -0.77 9.51 -7.92
N PHE A 68 -0.21 8.42 -8.44
CA PHE A 68 -0.67 7.06 -8.18
C PHE A 68 0.51 6.25 -7.66
N ALA A 69 0.42 5.78 -6.43
CA ALA A 69 1.52 5.09 -5.79
C ALA A 69 1.04 3.87 -5.00
N ILE A 70 1.95 2.93 -4.85
CA ILE A 70 1.75 1.74 -4.03
C ILE A 70 2.65 1.87 -2.80
N PHE A 71 2.11 1.54 -1.64
CA PHE A 71 2.85 1.56 -0.38
C PHE A 71 2.86 0.15 0.21
N VAL A 72 4.06 -0.35 0.50
CA VAL A 72 4.26 -1.70 1.02
C VAL A 72 4.80 -1.60 2.45
N GLY A 73 4.08 -2.17 3.38
CA GLY A 73 4.43 -2.07 4.79
C GLY A 73 3.93 -3.27 5.59
N HIS A 74 3.63 -3.02 6.84
CA HIS A 74 3.33 -4.05 7.84
C HIS A 74 1.97 -3.83 8.50
N GLU A 75 1.35 -4.92 8.95
CA GLU A 75 0.23 -4.83 9.85
C GLU A 75 0.73 -4.85 11.30
N PRO A 76 0.06 -4.15 12.20
CA PRO A 76 -1.19 -3.42 12.03
C PRO A 76 -1.03 -1.99 11.49
N ASN A 77 0.18 -1.58 11.13
CA ASN A 77 0.45 -0.19 10.73
C ASN A 77 -0.32 0.24 9.48
N LEU A 78 -0.41 -0.62 8.47
CA LEU A 78 -1.15 -0.29 7.24
C LEU A 78 -2.63 -0.04 7.53
N THR A 79 -3.24 -0.85 8.40
CA THR A 79 -4.62 -0.62 8.80
C THR A 79 -4.78 0.69 9.55
N ARG A 80 -3.84 1.03 10.45
CA ARG A 80 -3.85 2.32 11.15
C ARG A 80 -3.75 3.50 10.19
N ILE A 81 -2.89 3.38 9.19
CA ILE A 81 -2.75 4.41 8.15
C ILE A 81 -4.06 4.58 7.40
N MET A 82 -4.68 3.48 6.98
CA MET A 82 -5.95 3.51 6.26
C MET A 82 -7.05 4.16 7.10
N LEU A 83 -7.14 3.79 8.38
CA LEU A 83 -8.14 4.35 9.29
C LEU A 83 -7.90 5.85 9.51
N ASP A 84 -6.63 6.26 9.64
CA ASP A 84 -6.27 7.67 9.79
C ASP A 84 -6.63 8.47 8.53
N LEU A 85 -6.28 7.96 7.36
CA LEU A 85 -6.57 8.66 6.10
C LEU A 85 -8.06 8.81 5.84
N THR A 86 -8.84 7.80 6.17
CA THR A 86 -10.30 7.82 5.98
C THR A 86 -11.05 8.42 7.14
N GLN A 87 -10.33 8.80 8.21
CA GLN A 87 -10.90 9.33 9.46
C GLN A 87 -11.96 8.40 10.05
N THR A 88 -11.71 7.10 9.94
CA THR A 88 -12.60 6.07 10.47
C THR A 88 -12.20 5.69 11.88
N LYS A 89 -13.18 5.66 12.79
CA LYS A 89 -12.98 5.20 14.15
C LYS A 89 -13.75 3.91 14.35
N THR A 90 -13.07 2.87 14.78
CA THR A 90 -13.68 1.57 15.02
C THR A 90 -12.91 0.81 16.08
N ASP A 91 -13.62 0.04 16.89
CA ASP A 91 -13.01 -0.82 17.91
C ASP A 91 -12.55 -2.15 17.34
N SER A 92 -13.00 -2.48 16.14
CA SER A 92 -12.70 -3.77 15.51
C SER A 92 -12.31 -3.58 14.05
N PRO A 93 -11.13 -3.00 13.77
CA PRO A 93 -10.69 -2.80 12.39
C PRO A 93 -10.44 -4.14 11.71
N ILE A 94 -10.75 -4.21 10.41
CA ILE A 94 -10.43 -5.38 9.60
C ILE A 94 -8.94 -5.37 9.34
N ALA A 95 -8.25 -6.39 9.83
CA ALA A 95 -6.82 -6.54 9.56
C ALA A 95 -6.60 -7.05 8.14
N LEU A 96 -5.64 -6.48 7.45
CA LEU A 96 -5.29 -6.90 6.11
C LEU A 96 -4.41 -8.15 6.18
N LYS A 97 -4.79 -9.20 5.45
CA LYS A 97 -3.98 -10.42 5.36
C LYS A 97 -2.78 -10.17 4.45
N LYS A 98 -1.69 -10.89 4.72
CA LYS A 98 -0.49 -10.83 3.89
C LYS A 98 -0.86 -11.02 2.41
N GLY A 99 -0.42 -10.10 1.57
CA GLY A 99 -0.76 -10.12 0.15
C GLY A 99 -2.10 -9.50 -0.20
N GLY A 100 -2.84 -8.97 0.78
CA GLY A 100 -4.05 -8.21 0.52
C GLY A 100 -3.75 -6.74 0.26
N CYS A 101 -4.76 -5.98 -0.11
CA CYS A 101 -4.57 -4.59 -0.52
C CYS A 101 -5.78 -3.72 -0.19
N TYR A 102 -5.53 -2.51 0.30
CA TYR A 102 -6.53 -1.44 0.41
C TYR A 102 -6.37 -0.49 -0.76
N GLY A 103 -7.47 -0.08 -1.37
CA GLY A 103 -7.47 1.03 -2.31
C GLY A 103 -8.08 2.25 -1.65
N VAL A 104 -7.33 3.33 -1.56
CA VAL A 104 -7.76 4.57 -0.91
C VAL A 104 -7.60 5.72 -1.89
N ALA A 105 -8.66 6.50 -2.07
CA ALA A 105 -8.62 7.73 -2.85
C ALA A 105 -8.47 8.91 -1.89
N LEU A 106 -7.55 9.82 -2.20
CA LEU A 106 -7.30 10.99 -1.38
C LEU A 106 -7.77 12.25 -2.08
N GLU A 107 -8.39 13.13 -1.32
CA GLU A 107 -8.74 14.48 -1.76
C GLU A 107 -8.25 15.42 -0.67
N GLY A 108 -7.17 16.13 -0.95
CA GLY A 108 -6.47 16.90 0.06
C GLY A 108 -5.92 15.98 1.15
N SER A 109 -6.29 16.21 2.40
CA SER A 109 -5.86 15.39 3.54
C SER A 109 -6.86 14.31 3.92
N SER A 110 -7.99 14.23 3.23
CA SER A 110 -9.06 13.25 3.50
C SER A 110 -9.02 12.12 2.50
N GLY A 111 -9.22 10.90 3.00
CA GLY A 111 -9.27 9.72 2.16
C GLY A 111 -10.61 9.02 2.22
N SER A 112 -10.95 8.32 1.15
CA SER A 112 -12.09 7.41 1.15
C SER A 112 -11.62 6.03 0.74
N LEU A 113 -12.10 5.01 1.47
CA LEU A 113 -11.80 3.62 1.15
C LEU A 113 -12.60 3.22 -0.09
N GLU A 114 -11.89 2.92 -1.18
CA GLU A 114 -12.53 2.54 -2.44
C GLU A 114 -12.78 1.03 -2.51
N TRP A 115 -11.79 0.24 -2.05
CA TRP A 115 -11.93 -1.21 -2.09
C TRP A 115 -10.95 -1.88 -1.13
N VAL A 116 -11.27 -3.11 -0.77
CA VAL A 116 -10.42 -4.00 0.00
C VAL A 116 -10.34 -5.31 -0.76
N LEU A 117 -9.15 -5.75 -1.09
CA LEU A 117 -8.94 -6.97 -1.85
C LEU A 117 -8.09 -7.96 -1.05
N PRO A 118 -8.70 -9.04 -0.52
CA PRO A 118 -7.91 -10.08 0.13
C PRO A 118 -7.05 -10.85 -0.89
N PRO A 119 -5.97 -11.48 -0.45
CA PRO A 119 -5.04 -12.13 -1.38
C PRO A 119 -5.70 -13.22 -2.22
N ARG A 120 -6.69 -13.92 -1.69
CA ARG A 120 -7.40 -14.97 -2.44
C ARG A 120 -8.14 -14.41 -3.66
N VAL A 121 -8.66 -13.17 -3.56
CA VAL A 121 -9.34 -12.51 -4.68
C VAL A 121 -8.31 -12.10 -5.73
N LEU A 122 -7.22 -11.49 -5.30
CA LEU A 122 -6.16 -11.07 -6.21
C LEU A 122 -5.58 -12.25 -7.00
N ARG A 123 -5.41 -13.40 -6.34
CA ARG A 123 -4.91 -14.60 -7.01
C ARG A 123 -5.87 -15.15 -8.07
N LYS A 124 -7.17 -14.91 -7.92
CA LYS A 124 -8.18 -15.41 -8.87
C LYS A 124 -8.38 -14.54 -10.09
N LEU A 125 -7.84 -13.33 -10.08
CA LEU A 125 -8.04 -12.37 -11.16
C LEU A 125 -7.06 -12.56 -12.34
N GLU A 126 -6.16 -13.50 -12.24
CA GLU A 126 -5.22 -13.79 -13.32
C GLU A 126 -5.76 -14.75 -14.35
#